data_9e2c865c58df8f5c91ba23c3cf55557f
#
_entry.id   9e2c865c58df8f5c91ba23c3cf55557f
#
_cell.length_a   1.000
_cell.length_b   1.000
_cell.length_c   1.000
_cell.angle_alpha   90.00
_cell.angle_beta   90.00
_cell.angle_gamma   90.00
#
_symmetry.space_group_name_H-M   'P 1'
#
loop_
_entity.id
_entity.type
_entity.pdbx_description
1 polymer ?
#
loop_
_entity_poly.entity_id
_entity_poly.type
_entity_poly.pdbx_seq_one_letter_code
_entity_poly.pdbx_strand_id
1 'polypeptide(L)'
;MLENERLIKEILTGFSTYQHYVNFCGKTGNLDTNKAAEGFVAPLLNTLFEWDLKLVGAANYPGIDLIDPTKKIGVQVSSDPSSGKVNKTLEVIVTSNLKQSIGSLYFFFLQPKQKTYKLKLSCLGVAFDTKQHIMDFDSLIEKLNTRNLSDLQKSASIVKSFLPHLYQEKAAFLKQSQKELKENLTYLDRAVFHQLERHEEPFAMLSAIRDIRISLQRNGSKLVSNAVAAEEFANICKTLQNCENSVREDFPTLWDCASRGCRPTAEEHEKGEFWKTFSIMMEIRDPIAASAGRIRDELVRINMELDQ
;
A
#
# COMPACT_ATOMS: atom_id res chain seq x y z
N MET A 1 4.80 -26.48 -22.87
CA MET A 1 5.59 -25.41 -22.21
C MET A 1 6.83 -26.07 -21.61
N LEU A 2 8.02 -25.62 -21.97
CA LEU A 2 9.24 -26.14 -21.38
C LEU A 2 9.26 -25.83 -19.87
N GLU A 3 9.86 -26.69 -19.06
CA GLU A 3 9.89 -26.54 -17.59
C GLU A 3 10.51 -25.20 -17.17
N ASN A 4 11.55 -24.75 -17.87
CA ASN A 4 12.19 -23.46 -17.63
C ASN A 4 11.20 -22.30 -17.80
N GLU A 5 10.41 -22.30 -18.85
CA GLU A 5 9.39 -21.24 -19.12
C GLU A 5 8.33 -21.19 -18.01
N ARG A 6 7.90 -22.35 -17.53
CA ARG A 6 6.96 -22.48 -16.42
C ARG A 6 7.54 -21.84 -15.14
N LEU A 7 8.77 -22.21 -14.79
CA LEU A 7 9.45 -21.68 -13.59
C LEU A 7 9.69 -20.17 -13.69
N ILE A 8 10.14 -19.68 -14.85
CA ILE A 8 10.34 -18.24 -15.07
C ILE A 8 9.01 -17.50 -14.90
N LYS A 9 7.93 -17.99 -15.51
CA LYS A 9 6.60 -17.37 -15.36
C LYS A 9 6.15 -17.32 -13.90
N GLU A 10 6.39 -18.39 -13.15
CA GLU A 10 6.08 -18.47 -11.73
C GLU A 10 6.88 -17.44 -10.91
N ILE A 11 8.19 -17.34 -11.14
CA ILE A 11 9.07 -16.35 -10.49
C ILE A 11 8.61 -14.92 -10.81
N LEU A 12 8.34 -14.61 -12.07
CA LEU A 12 7.90 -13.29 -12.50
C LEU A 12 6.54 -12.91 -11.89
N THR A 13 5.62 -13.85 -11.78
CA THR A 13 4.35 -13.64 -11.09
C THR A 13 4.60 -13.29 -9.62
N GLY A 14 5.52 -13.99 -8.96
CA GLY A 14 5.92 -13.69 -7.58
C GLY A 14 6.54 -12.29 -7.43
N PHE A 15 7.43 -11.89 -8.33
CA PHE A 15 8.04 -10.56 -8.31
C PHE A 15 6.99 -9.46 -8.47
N SER A 16 6.10 -9.60 -9.45
CA SER A 16 5.00 -8.66 -9.67
C SER A 16 4.11 -8.54 -8.43
N THR A 17 3.72 -9.66 -7.84
CA THR A 17 2.91 -9.69 -6.62
C THR A 17 3.62 -8.96 -5.48
N TYR A 18 4.93 -9.20 -5.30
CA TYR A 18 5.70 -8.56 -4.25
C TYR A 18 5.86 -7.05 -4.46
N GLN A 19 6.15 -6.60 -5.68
CA GLN A 19 6.22 -5.17 -6.01
C GLN A 19 4.90 -4.45 -5.68
N HIS A 20 3.77 -5.05 -6.04
CA HIS A 20 2.45 -4.51 -5.69
C HIS A 20 2.26 -4.41 -4.18
N TYR A 21 2.64 -5.44 -3.43
CA TYR A 21 2.57 -5.44 -1.98
C TYR A 21 3.44 -4.32 -1.36
N VAL A 22 4.70 -4.20 -1.77
CA VAL A 22 5.60 -3.15 -1.29
C VAL A 22 5.08 -1.75 -1.60
N ASN A 23 4.54 -1.53 -2.80
CA ASN A 23 3.93 -0.26 -3.18
C ASN A 23 2.73 0.08 -2.28
N PHE A 24 1.93 -0.92 -1.95
CA PHE A 24 0.80 -0.79 -1.05
C PHE A 24 1.25 -0.43 0.38
N CYS A 25 2.21 -1.17 0.94
CA CYS A 25 2.76 -0.92 2.27
C CYS A 25 3.42 0.46 2.39
N GLY A 26 4.11 0.93 1.34
CA GLY A 26 4.68 2.27 1.29
C GLY A 26 3.63 3.38 1.43
N LYS A 27 2.44 3.19 0.85
CA LYS A 27 1.32 4.14 0.97
C LYS A 27 0.68 4.14 2.38
N THR A 28 0.81 3.06 3.13
CA THR A 28 0.26 2.91 4.48
C THR A 28 1.25 3.24 5.59
N GLY A 29 2.49 3.61 5.24
CA GLY A 29 3.54 3.94 6.21
C GLY A 29 4.13 2.72 6.95
N ASN A 30 3.84 1.50 6.49
CA ASN A 30 4.40 0.28 7.07
C ASN A 30 5.82 0.05 6.53
N LEU A 31 6.84 0.41 7.31
CA LEU A 31 8.26 0.37 6.93
C LEU A 31 8.94 -0.99 7.19
N ASP A 32 8.30 -1.90 7.92
CA ASP A 32 8.87 -3.22 8.27
C ASP A 32 9.05 -4.14 7.05
N THR A 33 8.39 -3.82 5.93
CA THR A 33 8.53 -4.54 4.66
C THR A 33 9.95 -4.55 4.09
N ASN A 34 10.75 -3.52 4.33
CA ASN A 34 12.14 -3.48 3.85
C ASN A 34 12.98 -4.54 4.56
N LYS A 35 12.83 -4.68 5.89
CA LYS A 35 13.57 -5.67 6.67
C LYS A 35 13.18 -7.11 6.33
N ALA A 36 11.89 -7.36 6.13
CA ALA A 36 11.41 -8.65 5.64
C ALA A 36 11.97 -8.98 4.24
N ALA A 37 12.09 -7.95 3.37
CA ALA A 37 12.65 -8.09 2.03
C ALA A 37 14.11 -8.52 2.02
N GLU A 38 14.92 -8.10 2.98
CA GLU A 38 16.34 -8.49 3.07
C GLU A 38 16.50 -10.01 3.11
N GLY A 39 15.64 -10.69 3.92
CA GLY A 39 15.63 -12.16 4.01
C GLY A 39 15.18 -12.87 2.73
N PHE A 40 14.44 -12.20 1.86
CA PHE A 40 14.04 -12.71 0.56
C PHE A 40 15.07 -12.41 -0.54
N VAL A 41 15.59 -11.17 -0.57
CA VAL A 41 16.52 -10.70 -1.60
C VAL A 41 17.87 -11.41 -1.51
N ALA A 42 18.40 -11.65 -0.30
CA ALA A 42 19.70 -12.29 -0.12
C ALA A 42 19.78 -13.68 -0.78
N PRO A 43 18.92 -14.68 -0.48
CA PRO A 43 19.02 -15.99 -1.12
C PRO A 43 18.72 -15.94 -2.63
N LEU A 44 17.89 -15.00 -3.09
CA LEU A 44 17.60 -14.81 -4.50
C LEU A 44 18.84 -14.32 -5.26
N LEU A 45 19.51 -13.26 -4.77
CA LEU A 45 20.74 -12.75 -5.38
C LEU A 45 21.87 -13.76 -5.28
N ASN A 46 21.97 -14.50 -4.17
CA ASN A 46 22.97 -15.58 -4.02
C ASN A 46 22.80 -16.64 -5.12
N THR A 47 21.56 -17.05 -5.40
CA THR A 47 21.29 -18.03 -6.47
C THR A 47 21.59 -17.45 -7.86
N LEU A 48 21.21 -16.18 -8.11
CA LEU A 48 21.32 -15.60 -9.46
C LEU A 48 22.71 -15.04 -9.79
N PHE A 49 23.50 -14.65 -8.81
CA PHE A 49 24.81 -14.04 -9.02
C PHE A 49 25.97 -14.85 -8.42
N GLU A 50 25.65 -16.00 -7.80
CA GLU A 50 26.66 -16.84 -7.11
C GLU A 50 27.40 -16.06 -6.01
N TRP A 51 26.67 -15.19 -5.29
CA TRP A 51 27.15 -14.47 -4.13
C TRP A 51 26.90 -15.27 -2.86
N ASP A 52 27.56 -14.88 -1.75
CA ASP A 52 27.32 -15.39 -0.39
C ASP A 52 26.89 -14.24 0.53
N LEU A 53 25.81 -13.55 0.12
CA LEU A 53 25.25 -12.44 0.87
C LEU A 53 24.64 -12.92 2.18
N LYS A 54 24.98 -12.22 3.26
CA LYS A 54 24.46 -12.42 4.62
C LYS A 54 23.84 -11.12 5.13
N LEU A 55 22.82 -11.24 5.95
CA LEU A 55 22.22 -10.12 6.66
C LEU A 55 23.22 -9.50 7.62
N VAL A 56 23.27 -8.18 7.68
CA VAL A 56 24.12 -7.45 8.61
C VAL A 56 23.34 -6.47 9.46
N GLY A 57 23.82 -6.25 10.70
CA GLY A 57 23.24 -5.23 11.57
C GLY A 57 23.68 -3.82 11.17
N ALA A 58 22.75 -2.88 11.15
CA ALA A 58 23.00 -1.48 10.80
C ALA A 58 24.09 -0.82 11.66
N ALA A 59 24.31 -1.29 12.88
CA ALA A 59 25.36 -0.78 13.77
C ALA A 59 26.77 -1.03 13.24
N ASN A 60 26.99 -2.15 12.56
CA ASN A 60 28.30 -2.54 12.04
C ASN A 60 28.53 -2.08 10.59
N TYR A 61 27.44 -2.00 9.82
CA TYR A 61 27.49 -1.66 8.39
C TYR A 61 26.39 -0.63 8.06
N PRO A 62 26.56 0.64 8.49
CA PRO A 62 25.55 1.66 8.24
C PRO A 62 25.36 1.87 6.74
N GLY A 63 24.10 1.84 6.29
CA GLY A 63 23.73 1.99 4.89
C GLY A 63 23.90 0.74 4.03
N ILE A 64 24.17 -0.43 4.64
CA ILE A 64 24.25 -1.73 3.98
C ILE A 64 23.37 -2.72 4.76
N ASP A 65 22.58 -3.50 4.05
CA ASP A 65 21.67 -4.50 4.62
C ASP A 65 22.21 -5.93 4.45
N LEU A 66 22.93 -6.17 3.34
CA LEU A 66 23.51 -7.47 3.01
C LEU A 66 25.00 -7.32 2.64
N ILE A 67 25.83 -8.29 3.04
CA ILE A 67 27.24 -8.31 2.70
C ILE A 67 27.70 -9.72 2.25
N ASP A 68 28.51 -9.75 1.20
CA ASP A 68 29.38 -10.88 0.88
C ASP A 68 30.83 -10.49 1.26
N PRO A 69 31.33 -10.97 2.38
CA PRO A 69 32.68 -10.59 2.86
C PRO A 69 33.79 -11.15 1.98
N THR A 70 33.56 -12.25 1.27
CA THR A 70 34.56 -12.92 0.42
C THR A 70 34.75 -12.12 -0.87
N LYS A 71 33.66 -11.74 -1.53
CA LYS A 71 33.66 -10.93 -2.76
C LYS A 71 33.71 -9.43 -2.47
N LYS A 72 33.66 -9.04 -1.20
CA LYS A 72 33.60 -7.63 -0.74
C LYS A 72 32.47 -6.86 -1.38
N ILE A 73 31.27 -7.47 -1.45
CA ILE A 73 30.07 -6.87 -2.00
C ILE A 73 29.17 -6.39 -0.85
N GLY A 74 28.76 -5.12 -0.90
CA GLY A 74 27.69 -4.60 -0.05
C GLY A 74 26.43 -4.35 -0.87
N VAL A 75 25.24 -4.68 -0.32
CA VAL A 75 23.96 -4.42 -0.95
C VAL A 75 23.06 -3.65 0.00
N GLN A 76 22.48 -2.54 -0.49
CA GLN A 76 21.39 -1.82 0.17
C GLN A 76 20.07 -2.25 -0.47
N VAL A 77 19.14 -2.73 0.34
CA VAL A 77 17.77 -3.07 -0.08
C VAL A 77 16.84 -1.92 0.28
N SER A 78 16.00 -1.44 -0.64
CA SER A 78 15.11 -0.31 -0.37
C SER A 78 13.86 -0.31 -1.23
N SER A 79 12.73 0.14 -0.67
CA SER A 79 11.50 0.46 -1.40
C SER A 79 11.53 1.86 -2.04
N ASP A 80 12.50 2.72 -1.68
CA ASP A 80 12.67 4.07 -2.24
C ASP A 80 13.72 4.06 -3.35
N PRO A 81 13.32 4.09 -4.65
CA PRO A 81 14.25 4.08 -5.78
C PRO A 81 14.79 5.48 -6.13
N SER A 82 14.66 6.47 -5.26
CA SER A 82 15.04 7.85 -5.56
C SER A 82 16.55 8.09 -5.57
N SER A 83 16.99 9.06 -6.37
CA SER A 83 18.38 9.58 -6.31
C SER A 83 18.75 10.10 -4.92
N GLY A 84 17.75 10.58 -4.15
CA GLY A 84 17.94 11.01 -2.76
C GLY A 84 18.39 9.87 -1.86
N LYS A 85 17.74 8.71 -1.95
CA LYS A 85 18.13 7.50 -1.20
C LYS A 85 19.54 7.04 -1.57
N VAL A 86 19.84 7.00 -2.88
CA VAL A 86 21.19 6.62 -3.35
C VAL A 86 22.24 7.55 -2.78
N ASN A 87 22.08 8.88 -2.92
CA ASN A 87 23.03 9.87 -2.42
C ASN A 87 23.24 9.76 -0.91
N LYS A 88 22.14 9.62 -0.14
CA LYS A 88 22.21 9.47 1.32
C LYS A 88 23.02 8.21 1.72
N THR A 89 22.80 7.11 1.04
CA THR A 89 23.57 5.88 1.30
C THR A 89 25.05 6.05 0.95
N LEU A 90 25.37 6.67 -0.20
CA LEU A 90 26.73 6.97 -0.58
C LEU A 90 27.46 7.86 0.45
N GLU A 91 26.80 8.89 0.97
CA GLU A 91 27.30 9.76 2.04
C GLU A 91 27.65 8.94 3.29
N VAL A 92 26.76 8.02 3.70
CA VAL A 92 26.97 7.14 4.86
C VAL A 92 28.17 6.21 4.63
N ILE A 93 28.30 5.60 3.46
CA ILE A 93 29.42 4.72 3.11
C ILE A 93 30.76 5.47 3.20
N VAL A 94 30.81 6.69 2.67
CA VAL A 94 32.01 7.52 2.69
C VAL A 94 32.37 7.93 4.11
N THR A 95 31.42 8.38 4.90
CA THR A 95 31.65 8.87 6.29
C THR A 95 31.97 7.73 7.26
N SER A 96 31.43 6.52 7.04
CA SER A 96 31.65 5.35 7.91
C SER A 96 32.90 4.55 7.56
N ASN A 97 33.69 4.98 6.58
CA ASN A 97 34.94 4.33 6.15
C ASN A 97 34.77 2.83 5.78
N LEU A 98 33.64 2.44 5.25
CA LEU A 98 33.31 1.04 4.90
C LEU A 98 34.08 0.52 3.68
N LYS A 99 34.87 1.36 2.98
CA LYS A 99 35.70 1.01 1.84
C LYS A 99 36.72 -0.11 2.11
N GLN A 100 37.05 -0.38 3.38
CA GLN A 100 37.93 -1.50 3.75
C GLN A 100 37.19 -2.83 3.72
N SER A 101 35.89 -2.81 4.02
CA SER A 101 35.05 -4.00 4.14
C SER A 101 34.35 -4.36 2.84
N ILE A 102 34.06 -3.36 1.98
CA ILE A 102 33.39 -3.57 0.70
C ILE A 102 34.22 -2.98 -0.44
N GLY A 103 34.32 -3.73 -1.55
CA GLY A 103 34.92 -3.29 -2.80
C GLY A 103 33.89 -2.78 -3.81
N SER A 104 32.67 -3.29 -3.76
CA SER A 104 31.57 -2.90 -4.64
C SER A 104 30.29 -2.69 -3.85
N LEU A 105 29.55 -1.63 -4.20
CA LEU A 105 28.26 -1.31 -3.61
C LEU A 105 27.15 -1.52 -4.63
N TYR A 106 26.12 -2.27 -4.24
CA TYR A 106 24.92 -2.48 -5.03
C TYR A 106 23.70 -1.93 -4.32
N PHE A 107 22.69 -1.51 -5.10
CA PHE A 107 21.34 -1.21 -4.63
C PHE A 107 20.37 -2.22 -5.24
N PHE A 108 19.51 -2.77 -4.42
CA PHE A 108 18.39 -3.57 -4.88
C PHE A 108 17.10 -2.85 -4.49
N PHE A 109 16.40 -2.32 -5.50
CA PHE A 109 15.14 -1.65 -5.27
C PHE A 109 13.96 -2.60 -5.39
N LEU A 110 13.08 -2.56 -4.38
CA LEU A 110 11.85 -3.33 -4.34
C LEU A 110 10.75 -2.72 -5.25
N GLN A 111 10.97 -1.49 -5.71
CA GLN A 111 10.17 -0.76 -6.69
C GLN A 111 10.97 -0.57 -7.98
N PRO A 112 10.31 -0.32 -9.13
CA PRO A 112 11.03 -0.09 -10.37
C PRO A 112 12.07 1.03 -10.24
N LYS A 113 13.29 0.76 -10.68
CA LYS A 113 14.39 1.74 -10.64
C LYS A 113 14.15 2.90 -11.61
N GLN A 114 14.72 4.05 -11.31
CA GLN A 114 14.68 5.21 -12.20
C GLN A 114 15.52 4.97 -13.47
N LYS A 115 15.13 5.60 -14.57
CA LYS A 115 15.91 5.56 -15.83
C LYS A 115 17.28 6.24 -15.68
N THR A 116 17.37 7.25 -14.81
CA THR A 116 18.59 8.03 -14.58
C THR A 116 18.70 8.42 -13.12
N TYR A 117 19.93 8.49 -12.61
CA TYR A 117 20.25 8.89 -11.23
C TYR A 117 21.16 10.12 -11.24
N LYS A 118 20.77 11.15 -10.47
CA LYS A 118 21.61 12.34 -10.25
C LYS A 118 22.45 12.12 -9.01
N LEU A 119 23.72 11.78 -9.19
CA LEU A 119 24.66 11.58 -8.10
C LEU A 119 25.32 12.90 -7.71
N LYS A 120 25.44 13.14 -6.40
CA LYS A 120 26.15 14.27 -5.81
C LYS A 120 27.57 13.94 -5.38
N LEU A 121 27.81 12.66 -5.09
CA LEU A 121 29.10 12.15 -4.60
C LEU A 121 29.55 10.97 -5.45
N SER A 122 30.85 10.89 -5.69
CA SER A 122 31.50 9.66 -6.15
C SER A 122 31.96 8.88 -4.92
N CYS A 123 31.68 7.57 -4.89
CA CYS A 123 32.19 6.67 -3.86
C CYS A 123 33.70 6.46 -4.04
N LEU A 124 34.50 7.35 -3.49
CA LEU A 124 35.95 7.22 -3.49
C LEU A 124 36.36 5.95 -2.73
N GLY A 125 36.85 4.95 -3.46
CA GLY A 125 37.35 3.69 -2.92
C GLY A 125 36.37 2.51 -2.90
N VAL A 126 35.15 2.69 -3.41
CA VAL A 126 34.17 1.61 -3.63
C VAL A 126 33.68 1.68 -5.07
N ALA A 127 33.67 0.56 -5.79
CA ALA A 127 33.16 0.51 -7.15
C ALA A 127 31.64 0.72 -7.15
N PHE A 128 31.18 1.76 -7.84
CA PHE A 128 29.77 2.07 -8.02
C PHE A 128 29.50 2.71 -9.37
N ASP A 129 28.60 2.10 -10.12
CA ASP A 129 28.08 2.59 -11.40
C ASP A 129 26.56 2.41 -11.43
N THR A 130 25.81 3.46 -11.77
CA THR A 130 24.34 3.43 -11.69
C THR A 130 23.68 2.46 -12.66
N LYS A 131 24.34 2.12 -13.76
CA LYS A 131 23.79 1.18 -14.76
C LYS A 131 24.01 -0.28 -14.37
N GLN A 132 25.14 -0.57 -13.70
CA GLN A 132 25.56 -1.92 -13.35
C GLN A 132 25.17 -2.31 -11.92
N HIS A 133 25.22 -1.36 -10.99
CA HIS A 133 25.10 -1.63 -9.56
C HIS A 133 23.74 -1.24 -8.98
N ILE A 134 22.83 -0.68 -9.78
CA ILE A 134 21.44 -0.44 -9.35
C ILE A 134 20.55 -1.47 -10.03
N MET A 135 19.96 -2.33 -9.23
CA MET A 135 19.09 -3.43 -9.64
C MET A 135 17.67 -3.27 -9.08
N ASP A 136 16.74 -3.89 -9.73
CA ASP A 136 15.36 -4.13 -9.33
C ASP A 136 14.93 -5.52 -9.83
N PHE A 137 13.67 -5.89 -9.65
CA PHE A 137 13.18 -7.19 -10.14
C PHE A 137 13.28 -7.33 -11.66
N ASP A 138 13.08 -6.25 -12.41
CA ASP A 138 13.20 -6.28 -13.88
C ASP A 138 14.65 -6.61 -14.30
N SER A 139 15.64 -6.13 -13.55
CA SER A 139 17.06 -6.44 -13.77
C SER A 139 17.37 -7.93 -13.61
N LEU A 140 16.57 -8.68 -12.84
CA LEU A 140 16.76 -10.11 -12.62
C LEU A 140 16.22 -10.96 -13.78
N ILE A 141 15.32 -10.41 -14.61
CA ILE A 141 14.69 -11.15 -15.72
C ILE A 141 15.75 -11.66 -16.71
N GLU A 142 16.71 -10.81 -17.08
CA GLU A 142 17.80 -11.20 -17.96
C GLU A 142 18.65 -12.32 -17.36
N LYS A 143 18.90 -12.26 -16.06
CA LYS A 143 19.63 -13.29 -15.33
C LYS A 143 18.88 -14.61 -15.28
N LEU A 144 17.58 -14.59 -15.02
CA LEU A 144 16.74 -15.79 -15.01
C LEU A 144 16.78 -16.53 -16.36
N ASN A 145 16.74 -15.78 -17.47
CA ASN A 145 16.78 -16.36 -18.82
C ASN A 145 18.10 -17.09 -19.14
N THR A 146 19.17 -16.78 -18.41
CA THR A 146 20.50 -17.39 -18.62
C THR A 146 20.84 -18.50 -17.60
N ARG A 147 19.95 -18.75 -16.62
CA ARG A 147 20.18 -19.74 -15.58
C ARG A 147 19.77 -21.16 -15.97
N ASN A 148 20.46 -22.12 -15.39
CA ASN A 148 20.12 -23.53 -15.55
C ASN A 148 18.86 -23.90 -14.76
N LEU A 149 18.31 -25.08 -15.04
CA LEU A 149 17.07 -25.56 -14.42
C LEU A 149 17.16 -25.60 -12.88
N SER A 150 18.29 -26.00 -12.31
CA SER A 150 18.47 -26.10 -10.85
C SER A 150 18.38 -24.71 -10.18
N ASP A 151 18.98 -23.68 -10.77
CA ASP A 151 18.92 -22.32 -10.25
C ASP A 151 17.51 -21.72 -10.39
N LEU A 152 16.81 -22.03 -11.49
CA LEU A 152 15.41 -21.65 -11.65
C LEU A 152 14.51 -22.33 -10.61
N GLN A 153 14.70 -23.61 -10.33
CA GLN A 153 13.96 -24.33 -9.29
C GLN A 153 14.22 -23.75 -7.90
N LYS A 154 15.49 -23.44 -7.56
CA LYS A 154 15.84 -22.76 -6.30
C LYS A 154 15.19 -21.39 -6.20
N SER A 155 15.28 -20.58 -7.25
CA SER A 155 14.65 -19.24 -7.28
C SER A 155 13.13 -19.32 -7.13
N ALA A 156 12.47 -20.24 -7.81
CA ALA A 156 11.02 -20.49 -7.65
C ALA A 156 10.67 -20.93 -6.22
N SER A 157 11.48 -21.80 -5.62
CA SER A 157 11.30 -22.24 -4.24
C SER A 157 11.45 -21.09 -3.25
N ILE A 158 12.43 -20.19 -3.44
CA ILE A 158 12.62 -18.99 -2.62
C ILE A 158 11.39 -18.09 -2.73
N VAL A 159 10.91 -17.82 -3.95
CA VAL A 159 9.71 -17.01 -4.18
C VAL A 159 8.49 -17.64 -3.53
N LYS A 160 8.27 -18.95 -3.70
CA LYS A 160 7.16 -19.69 -3.07
C LYS A 160 7.21 -19.66 -1.56
N SER A 161 8.38 -19.83 -0.95
CA SER A 161 8.51 -19.84 0.51
C SER A 161 8.25 -18.47 1.13
N PHE A 162 8.49 -17.40 0.39
CA PHE A 162 8.31 -16.03 0.86
C PHE A 162 6.87 -15.51 0.65
N LEU A 163 6.25 -15.87 -0.46
CA LEU A 163 4.89 -15.43 -0.80
C LEU A 163 3.79 -15.83 0.20
N PRO A 164 3.79 -17.03 0.82
CA PRO A 164 2.76 -17.38 1.81
C PRO A 164 2.68 -16.42 2.97
N HIS A 165 3.81 -15.90 3.45
CA HIS A 165 3.81 -14.88 4.50
C HIS A 165 3.13 -13.60 4.02
N LEU A 166 3.39 -13.19 2.78
CA LEU A 166 2.73 -12.05 2.16
C LEU A 166 1.23 -12.28 1.96
N TYR A 167 0.84 -13.49 1.54
CA TYR A 167 -0.57 -13.83 1.36
C TYR A 167 -1.30 -13.91 2.70
N GLN A 168 -0.67 -14.44 3.75
CA GLN A 168 -1.26 -14.48 5.09
C GLN A 168 -1.42 -13.08 5.68
N GLU A 169 -0.40 -12.22 5.60
CA GLU A 169 -0.49 -10.82 6.02
C GLU A 169 -1.49 -10.05 5.17
N LYS A 170 -1.48 -10.24 3.85
CA LYS A 170 -2.45 -9.64 2.93
C LYS A 170 -3.86 -10.14 3.22
N ALA A 171 -4.05 -11.44 3.45
CA ALA A 171 -5.35 -12.01 3.78
C ALA A 171 -5.85 -11.51 5.14
N ALA A 172 -5.00 -11.46 6.16
CA ALA A 172 -5.35 -10.92 7.47
C ALA A 172 -5.70 -9.43 7.37
N PHE A 173 -4.89 -8.66 6.63
CA PHE A 173 -5.14 -7.25 6.39
C PHE A 173 -6.43 -7.02 5.58
N LEU A 174 -6.67 -7.80 4.53
CA LEU A 174 -7.91 -7.72 3.75
C LEU A 174 -9.12 -8.10 4.61
N LYS A 175 -9.05 -9.18 5.41
CA LYS A 175 -10.11 -9.56 6.35
C LYS A 175 -10.40 -8.46 7.36
N GLN A 176 -9.37 -7.82 7.92
CA GLN A 176 -9.55 -6.70 8.85
C GLN A 176 -10.18 -5.48 8.14
N SER A 177 -9.68 -5.12 6.96
CA SER A 177 -10.23 -3.99 6.18
C SER A 177 -11.66 -4.25 5.70
N GLN A 178 -11.99 -5.49 5.35
CA GLN A 178 -13.34 -5.91 4.99
C GLN A 178 -14.28 -5.86 6.19
N LYS A 179 -13.80 -6.27 7.38
CA LYS A 179 -14.55 -6.17 8.63
C LYS A 179 -14.86 -4.71 8.94
N GLU A 180 -13.86 -3.84 8.91
CA GLU A 180 -14.02 -2.40 9.13
C GLU A 180 -14.98 -1.76 8.11
N LEU A 181 -14.86 -2.15 6.83
CA LEU A 181 -15.79 -1.67 5.80
C LEU A 181 -17.20 -2.16 6.03
N LYS A 182 -17.38 -3.43 6.37
CA LYS A 182 -18.70 -4.02 6.68
C LYS A 182 -19.32 -3.34 7.89
N GLU A 183 -18.53 -3.05 8.93
CA GLU A 183 -18.97 -2.30 10.10
C GLU A 183 -19.39 -0.88 9.72
N ASN A 184 -18.59 -0.18 8.92
CA ASN A 184 -18.92 1.16 8.44
C ASN A 184 -20.17 1.17 7.53
N LEU A 185 -20.30 0.21 6.61
CA LEU A 185 -21.49 0.08 5.77
C LEU A 185 -22.75 -0.28 6.59
N THR A 186 -22.58 -1.11 7.64
CA THR A 186 -23.68 -1.46 8.56
C THR A 186 -24.06 -0.24 9.41
N TYR A 187 -23.09 0.56 9.81
CA TYR A 187 -23.32 1.80 10.54
C TYR A 187 -24.04 2.84 9.66
N LEU A 188 -23.64 2.96 8.40
CA LEU A 188 -24.34 3.77 7.40
C LEU A 188 -25.80 3.35 7.25
N ASP A 189 -26.04 2.07 7.10
CA ASP A 189 -27.38 1.49 6.97
C ASP A 189 -28.23 1.76 8.22
N ARG A 190 -27.69 1.53 9.40
CA ARG A 190 -28.42 1.71 10.67
C ARG A 190 -28.52 3.19 11.10
N ALA A 191 -27.43 3.93 11.07
CA ALA A 191 -27.38 5.29 11.59
C ALA A 191 -28.06 6.29 10.64
N VAL A 192 -27.83 6.14 9.32
CA VAL A 192 -28.39 7.07 8.32
C VAL A 192 -29.82 6.68 7.95
N PHE A 193 -30.13 5.38 7.86
CA PHE A 193 -31.43 4.95 7.31
C PHE A 193 -32.46 4.56 8.37
N HIS A 194 -32.08 3.99 9.52
CA HIS A 194 -33.02 3.67 10.60
C HIS A 194 -33.30 4.84 11.55
N GLN A 195 -32.33 5.74 11.74
CA GLN A 195 -32.56 6.95 12.56
C GLN A 195 -33.40 8.01 11.84
N LEU A 196 -33.39 8.04 10.49
CA LEU A 196 -34.27 8.87 9.70
C LEU A 196 -35.77 8.58 9.99
N GLU A 197 -36.12 7.33 10.28
CA GLU A 197 -37.50 6.96 10.64
C GLU A 197 -37.90 7.40 12.06
N ARG A 198 -36.94 7.78 12.92
CA ARG A 198 -37.19 8.07 14.34
C ARG A 198 -37.15 9.54 14.73
N HIS A 199 -37.15 10.48 13.79
CA HIS A 199 -37.14 11.93 14.06
C HIS A 199 -35.93 12.43 14.91
N GLU A 200 -34.84 11.69 14.97
CA GLU A 200 -33.66 12.14 15.70
C GLU A 200 -32.75 13.03 14.84
N GLU A 201 -32.51 14.19 15.33
CA GLU A 201 -31.71 15.35 14.90
C GLU A 201 -30.85 15.19 13.61
N PRO A 202 -31.16 15.98 12.54
CA PRO A 202 -30.38 16.03 11.30
C PRO A 202 -28.90 16.31 11.53
N PHE A 203 -28.62 16.91 12.65
CA PHE A 203 -27.30 17.23 13.17
C PHE A 203 -26.44 15.98 13.47
N ALA A 204 -26.97 14.99 14.19
CA ALA A 204 -26.28 13.73 14.47
C ALA A 204 -25.99 12.96 13.18
N MET A 205 -26.90 13.08 12.20
CA MET A 205 -26.74 12.46 10.89
C MET A 205 -25.61 13.09 10.07
N LEU A 206 -25.53 14.43 10.03
CA LEU A 206 -24.46 15.12 9.31
C LEU A 206 -23.08 14.80 9.91
N SER A 207 -22.99 14.73 11.22
CA SER A 207 -21.78 14.29 11.90
C SER A 207 -21.43 12.85 11.55
N ALA A 208 -22.40 11.94 11.57
CA ALA A 208 -22.22 10.54 11.19
C ALA A 208 -21.80 10.38 9.72
N ILE A 209 -22.43 11.10 8.79
CA ILE A 209 -22.08 11.11 7.36
C ILE A 209 -20.62 11.56 7.17
N ARG A 210 -20.22 12.63 7.83
CA ARG A 210 -18.85 13.15 7.79
C ARG A 210 -17.84 12.13 8.30
N ASP A 211 -18.09 11.54 9.47
CA ASP A 211 -17.18 10.57 10.10
C ASP A 211 -17.05 9.31 9.24
N ILE A 212 -18.14 8.84 8.67
CA ILE A 212 -18.15 7.73 7.72
C ILE A 212 -17.35 8.09 6.48
N ARG A 213 -17.55 9.27 5.87
CA ARG A 213 -16.79 9.69 4.70
C ARG A 213 -15.28 9.72 4.99
N ILE A 214 -14.89 10.28 6.14
CA ILE A 214 -13.47 10.32 6.56
C ILE A 214 -12.92 8.90 6.75
N SER A 215 -13.67 8.02 7.42
CA SER A 215 -13.28 6.61 7.61
C SER A 215 -13.15 5.89 6.28
N LEU A 216 -14.12 6.07 5.40
CA LEU A 216 -14.11 5.49 4.06
C LEU A 216 -12.92 6.01 3.24
N GLN A 217 -12.61 7.29 3.26
CA GLN A 217 -11.44 7.85 2.57
C GLN A 217 -10.12 7.31 3.10
N ARG A 218 -9.99 7.09 4.42
CA ARG A 218 -8.81 6.50 5.03
C ARG A 218 -8.62 5.02 4.70
N ASN A 219 -9.72 4.28 4.63
CA ASN A 219 -9.72 2.83 4.45
C ASN A 219 -9.91 2.40 2.99
N GLY A 220 -10.54 3.23 2.16
CA GLY A 220 -10.85 2.91 0.77
C GLY A 220 -9.61 2.76 -0.10
N SER A 221 -8.55 3.52 0.18
CA SER A 221 -7.27 3.32 -0.50
C SER A 221 -6.67 1.93 -0.28
N LYS A 222 -7.11 1.21 0.76
CA LYS A 222 -6.69 -0.14 1.11
C LYS A 222 -7.45 -1.23 0.35
N LEU A 223 -8.61 -0.91 -0.19
CA LEU A 223 -9.52 -1.83 -0.90
C LEU A 223 -9.41 -1.72 -2.43
N VAL A 224 -8.62 -0.78 -2.93
CA VAL A 224 -8.48 -0.40 -4.35
C VAL A 224 -7.77 -1.46 -5.22
N SER A 225 -7.63 -2.70 -4.78
CA SER A 225 -7.14 -3.78 -5.67
C SER A 225 -8.18 -4.23 -6.70
N ASN A 226 -9.44 -3.86 -6.54
CA ASN A 226 -10.52 -4.15 -7.48
C ASN A 226 -11.09 -2.85 -8.06
N ALA A 227 -11.02 -2.70 -9.40
CA ALA A 227 -11.46 -1.49 -10.08
C ALA A 227 -12.95 -1.16 -9.86
N VAL A 228 -13.81 -2.18 -9.80
CA VAL A 228 -15.26 -2.03 -9.60
C VAL A 228 -15.57 -1.50 -8.19
N ALA A 229 -14.97 -2.11 -7.16
CA ALA A 229 -15.13 -1.65 -5.79
C ALA A 229 -14.56 -0.24 -5.58
N ALA A 230 -13.47 0.11 -6.28
CA ALA A 230 -12.89 1.44 -6.25
C ALA A 230 -13.81 2.50 -6.84
N GLU A 231 -14.47 2.19 -7.94
CA GLU A 231 -15.43 3.10 -8.60
C GLU A 231 -16.67 3.33 -7.73
N GLU A 232 -17.28 2.26 -7.21
CA GLU A 232 -18.43 2.35 -6.32
C GLU A 232 -18.11 3.12 -5.03
N PHE A 233 -16.92 2.89 -4.51
CA PHE A 233 -16.41 3.60 -3.35
C PHE A 233 -16.23 5.09 -3.62
N ALA A 234 -15.67 5.46 -4.78
CA ALA A 234 -15.54 6.84 -5.21
C ALA A 234 -16.92 7.51 -5.36
N ASN A 235 -17.92 6.76 -5.86
CA ASN A 235 -19.28 7.21 -6.00
C ASN A 235 -19.93 7.52 -4.63
N ILE A 236 -19.77 6.64 -3.63
CA ILE A 236 -20.25 6.90 -2.26
C ILE A 236 -19.59 8.17 -1.70
N CYS A 237 -18.26 8.25 -1.75
CA CYS A 237 -17.54 9.41 -1.23
C CYS A 237 -17.96 10.72 -1.92
N LYS A 238 -18.15 10.70 -3.24
CA LYS A 238 -18.63 11.86 -4.01
C LYS A 238 -20.05 12.26 -3.63
N THR A 239 -20.95 11.29 -3.46
CA THR A 239 -22.35 11.54 -3.08
C THR A 239 -22.42 12.15 -1.68
N LEU A 240 -21.67 11.59 -0.71
CA LEU A 240 -21.56 12.15 0.65
C LEU A 240 -20.97 13.56 0.65
N GLN A 241 -19.93 13.80 -0.16
CA GLN A 241 -19.32 15.13 -0.29
C GLN A 241 -20.28 16.15 -0.88
N ASN A 242 -21.06 15.77 -1.89
CA ASN A 242 -22.06 16.64 -2.48
C ASN A 242 -23.15 17.00 -1.46
N CYS A 243 -23.61 16.02 -0.67
CA CYS A 243 -24.55 16.26 0.42
C CYS A 243 -23.98 17.26 1.45
N GLU A 244 -22.75 17.04 1.91
CA GLU A 244 -22.09 17.97 2.83
C GLU A 244 -22.00 19.39 2.27
N ASN A 245 -21.66 19.53 0.98
CA ASN A 245 -21.56 20.83 0.31
C ASN A 245 -22.94 21.51 0.22
N SER A 246 -23.99 20.78 -0.19
CA SER A 246 -25.34 21.33 -0.25
C SER A 246 -25.84 21.81 1.12
N VAL A 247 -25.61 21.00 2.17
CA VAL A 247 -26.01 21.42 3.53
C VAL A 247 -25.17 22.62 4.00
N ARG A 248 -23.90 22.67 3.67
CA ARG A 248 -23.03 23.81 4.02
C ARG A 248 -23.41 25.09 3.33
N GLU A 249 -23.82 25.01 2.06
CA GLU A 249 -24.26 26.19 1.27
C GLU A 249 -25.66 26.68 1.66
N ASP A 250 -26.59 25.74 1.83
CA ASP A 250 -27.99 26.08 2.12
C ASP A 250 -28.26 26.37 3.62
N PHE A 251 -27.46 25.76 4.51
CA PHE A 251 -27.66 25.82 5.97
C PHE A 251 -26.30 26.04 6.71
N PRO A 252 -25.60 27.16 6.48
CA PRO A 252 -24.26 27.38 7.04
C PRO A 252 -24.25 27.37 8.59
N THR A 253 -25.28 27.82 9.25
CA THR A 253 -25.38 27.79 10.72
C THR A 253 -25.44 26.36 11.26
N LEU A 254 -26.31 25.53 10.64
CA LEU A 254 -26.44 24.12 11.00
C LEU A 254 -25.10 23.37 10.78
N TRP A 255 -24.44 23.64 9.65
CA TRP A 255 -23.13 23.08 9.34
C TRP A 255 -22.08 23.49 10.36
N ASP A 256 -22.04 24.76 10.75
CA ASP A 256 -21.08 25.27 11.72
C ASP A 256 -21.30 24.65 13.11
N CYS A 257 -22.54 24.49 13.55
CA CYS A 257 -22.88 23.74 14.74
C CYS A 257 -22.43 22.27 14.66
N ALA A 258 -22.71 21.58 13.53
CA ALA A 258 -22.29 20.19 13.31
C ALA A 258 -20.77 20.05 13.36
N SER A 259 -20.03 20.98 12.76
CA SER A 259 -18.57 20.95 12.72
C SER A 259 -17.92 21.14 14.11
N ARG A 260 -18.59 21.86 15.01
CA ARG A 260 -18.13 22.13 16.37
C ARG A 260 -18.69 21.17 17.43
N GLY A 261 -19.57 20.24 17.06
CA GLY A 261 -20.21 19.31 17.99
C GLY A 261 -21.18 19.97 18.98
N CYS A 262 -21.69 21.18 18.65
CA CYS A 262 -22.68 21.86 19.46
C CYS A 262 -24.10 21.59 18.95
N ARG A 263 -25.10 21.59 19.82
CA ARG A 263 -26.52 21.43 19.42
C ARG A 263 -27.10 22.76 18.95
N PRO A 264 -27.90 22.78 17.87
CA PRO A 264 -28.64 23.97 17.48
C PRO A 264 -29.62 24.41 18.57
N THR A 265 -29.88 25.71 18.64
CA THR A 265 -30.86 26.26 19.57
C THR A 265 -32.30 25.95 19.11
N ALA A 266 -33.28 26.01 20.01
CA ALA A 266 -34.69 25.77 19.68
C ALA A 266 -35.18 26.70 18.55
N GLU A 267 -34.67 27.91 18.47
CA GLU A 267 -35.02 28.91 17.45
C GLU A 267 -34.50 28.54 16.04
N GLU A 268 -33.37 27.84 15.96
CA GLU A 268 -32.85 27.32 14.72
C GLU A 268 -33.59 26.07 14.23
N HIS A 269 -34.18 25.30 15.15
CA HIS A 269 -35.08 24.18 14.84
C HIS A 269 -36.39 24.59 14.20
N GLU A 270 -36.94 25.75 14.56
CA GLU A 270 -38.26 26.23 14.08
C GLU A 270 -38.24 26.77 12.64
N LYS A 271 -37.08 27.10 12.08
CA LYS A 271 -36.94 27.76 10.77
C LYS A 271 -37.18 26.87 9.53
N GLY A 272 -37.67 25.68 9.67
CA GLY A 272 -37.94 24.77 8.53
C GLY A 272 -36.73 24.20 7.84
N GLU A 273 -35.52 24.51 8.32
CA GLU A 273 -34.23 24.00 7.80
C GLU A 273 -34.12 22.49 8.00
N PHE A 274 -34.69 21.96 9.08
CA PHE A 274 -34.77 20.53 9.37
C PHE A 274 -35.35 19.71 8.22
N TRP A 275 -36.54 20.08 7.74
CA TRP A 275 -37.25 19.32 6.71
C TRP A 275 -36.55 19.38 5.35
N LYS A 276 -35.89 20.50 5.03
CA LYS A 276 -35.12 20.65 3.80
C LYS A 276 -33.85 19.78 3.85
N THR A 277 -33.13 19.80 4.97
CA THR A 277 -31.97 18.94 5.18
C THR A 277 -32.35 17.46 5.13
N PHE A 278 -33.48 17.11 5.74
CA PHE A 278 -34.02 15.75 5.68
C PHE A 278 -34.35 15.34 4.24
N SER A 279 -34.93 16.22 3.44
CA SER A 279 -35.25 15.96 2.02
C SER A 279 -33.99 15.67 1.22
N ILE A 280 -32.93 16.49 1.37
CA ILE A 280 -31.62 16.28 0.73
C ILE A 280 -31.02 14.92 1.11
N MET A 281 -31.11 14.54 2.39
CA MET A 281 -30.61 13.26 2.86
C MET A 281 -31.41 12.07 2.31
N MET A 282 -32.72 12.21 2.15
CA MET A 282 -33.54 11.16 1.54
C MET A 282 -33.23 10.95 0.06
N GLU A 283 -32.88 12.01 -0.67
CA GLU A 283 -32.45 11.92 -2.08
C GLU A 283 -31.17 11.12 -2.28
N ILE A 284 -30.25 11.17 -1.32
CA ILE A 284 -28.97 10.42 -1.40
C ILE A 284 -29.06 9.00 -0.86
N ARG A 285 -30.13 8.66 -0.13
CA ARG A 285 -30.32 7.36 0.52
C ARG A 285 -30.20 6.20 -0.46
N ASP A 286 -31.04 6.20 -1.50
CA ASP A 286 -31.12 5.08 -2.43
C ASP A 286 -29.85 4.88 -3.27
N PRO A 287 -29.21 5.94 -3.81
CA PRO A 287 -27.91 5.82 -4.45
C PRO A 287 -26.82 5.23 -3.54
N ILE A 288 -26.76 5.65 -2.27
CA ILE A 288 -25.77 5.13 -1.31
C ILE A 288 -26.07 3.67 -0.98
N ALA A 289 -27.32 3.31 -0.72
CA ALA A 289 -27.71 1.94 -0.43
C ALA A 289 -27.41 0.99 -1.60
N ALA A 290 -27.65 1.43 -2.83
CA ALA A 290 -27.32 0.67 -4.04
C ALA A 290 -25.81 0.47 -4.18
N SER A 291 -25.00 1.51 -3.99
CA SER A 291 -23.53 1.41 -4.05
C SER A 291 -22.97 0.54 -2.93
N ALA A 292 -23.51 0.65 -1.71
CA ALA A 292 -23.12 -0.19 -0.58
C ALA A 292 -23.47 -1.67 -0.82
N GLY A 293 -24.61 -1.95 -1.47
CA GLY A 293 -25.01 -3.29 -1.91
C GLY A 293 -23.98 -3.89 -2.87
N ARG A 294 -23.62 -3.18 -3.94
CA ARG A 294 -22.65 -3.62 -4.93
C ARG A 294 -21.26 -3.88 -4.32
N ILE A 295 -20.81 -3.05 -3.39
CA ILE A 295 -19.55 -3.27 -2.67
C ILE A 295 -19.64 -4.54 -1.80
N ARG A 296 -20.76 -4.76 -1.10
CA ARG A 296 -20.97 -5.99 -0.30
C ARG A 296 -20.92 -7.24 -1.16
N ASP A 297 -21.59 -7.24 -2.31
CA ASP A 297 -21.59 -8.38 -3.24
C ASP A 297 -20.19 -8.68 -3.77
N GLU A 298 -19.43 -7.65 -4.12
CA GLU A 298 -18.04 -7.79 -4.57
C GLU A 298 -17.11 -8.32 -3.47
N LEU A 299 -17.29 -7.89 -2.22
CA LEU A 299 -16.52 -8.41 -1.09
C LEU A 299 -16.82 -9.90 -0.82
N VAL A 300 -18.07 -10.34 -1.02
CA VAL A 300 -18.46 -11.76 -0.93
C VAL A 300 -17.76 -12.54 -2.03
N ARG A 301 -17.74 -12.04 -3.27
CA ARG A 301 -17.07 -12.68 -4.40
C ARG A 301 -15.57 -12.85 -4.16
N ILE A 302 -14.89 -11.81 -3.70
CA ILE A 302 -13.45 -11.84 -3.38
C ILE A 302 -13.14 -12.84 -2.26
N ASN A 303 -13.98 -12.92 -1.23
CA ASN A 303 -13.79 -13.90 -0.15
C ASN A 303 -13.94 -15.34 -0.65
N MET A 304 -14.89 -15.61 -1.54
CA MET A 304 -15.04 -16.93 -2.16
C MET A 304 -13.81 -17.33 -3.02
N GLU A 305 -13.17 -16.36 -3.67
CA GLU A 305 -11.94 -16.60 -4.45
C GLU A 305 -10.70 -16.80 -3.57
N LEU A 306 -10.70 -16.26 -2.33
CA LEU A 306 -9.58 -16.41 -1.39
C LEU A 306 -9.66 -17.70 -0.55
N ASP A 307 -10.83 -18.31 -0.45
CA ASP A 307 -11.06 -19.58 0.28
C ASP A 307 -10.90 -20.81 -0.65
N GLN A 308 -10.67 -20.61 -1.96
CA GLN A 308 -10.29 -21.63 -2.96
C GLN A 308 -8.78 -21.61 -3.23
#